data_d44bc99045ea7a441ec2b76e37b07a2e
#
_entry.id   d44bc99045ea7a441ec2b76e37b07a2e
#
_cell.length_a   1.000
_cell.length_b   1.000
_cell.length_c   1.000
_cell.angle_alpha   90.00
_cell.angle_beta   90.00
_cell.angle_gamma   90.00
#
_symmetry.space_group_name_H-M   'P 1'
#
loop_
_entity.id
_entity.type
_entity.pdbx_description
1 polymer ?
#
loop_
_entity_poly.entity_id
_entity_poly.type
_entity_poly.pdbx_seq_one_letter_code
_entity_poly.pdbx_strand_id
1 'polypeptide(L)'
;WYVRRSRERFWAKGMEQDKINAYMTLYTALVTVAKAAAPMIPFMTEDIYQNLVKSIDASAPESIHLCDFPEVHENWIDPKMEEDMADLLEIVVMGRAARNTANIKNRQPIGTMYVKSEFQLSEFYKEIIEDELNVKEVVFKDDIADFISYSFKPQMRTVGPKYGKLLNKIKTVLSELCLLYTSPSP
;
A
#
# COMPACT_ATOMS: atom_id res chain seq x y z
N TRP A 1 -7.13 3.28 4.38
CA TRP A 1 -6.88 1.89 4.75
C TRP A 1 -7.53 1.51 6.07
N TYR A 2 -7.24 2.19 7.19
CA TYR A 2 -7.71 1.83 8.51
C TYR A 2 -9.23 1.65 8.58
N VAL A 3 -10.02 2.66 8.20
CA VAL A 3 -11.49 2.62 8.23
C VAL A 3 -12.05 1.48 7.36
N ARG A 4 -11.47 1.26 6.18
CA ARG A 4 -11.94 0.20 5.28
C ARG A 4 -11.69 -1.18 5.84
N ARG A 5 -10.49 -1.46 6.36
CA ARG A 5 -10.14 -2.76 6.94
C ARG A 5 -10.81 -3.01 8.30
N SER A 6 -11.07 -1.96 9.06
CA SER A 6 -11.74 -2.06 10.36
C SER A 6 -13.28 -2.07 10.25
N ARG A 7 -13.84 -2.11 9.03
CA ARG A 7 -15.30 -2.03 8.83
C ARG A 7 -16.06 -3.10 9.61
N GLU A 8 -15.62 -4.34 9.58
CA GLU A 8 -16.26 -5.46 10.28
C GLU A 8 -16.20 -5.27 11.80
N ARG A 9 -15.09 -4.74 12.32
CA ARG A 9 -14.94 -4.39 13.74
C ARG A 9 -15.93 -3.31 14.15
N PHE A 10 -16.12 -2.27 13.34
CA PHE A 10 -17.09 -1.20 13.62
C PHE A 10 -18.54 -1.70 13.60
N TRP A 11 -18.86 -2.66 12.73
CA TRP A 11 -20.22 -3.19 12.56
C TRP A 11 -20.51 -4.43 13.43
N ALA A 12 -19.53 -4.95 14.13
CA ALA A 12 -19.73 -6.08 15.05
C ALA A 12 -20.85 -5.79 16.04
N LYS A 13 -21.62 -6.82 16.41
CA LYS A 13 -22.66 -6.69 17.41
C LYS A 13 -22.04 -6.51 18.81
N GLY A 14 -22.66 -5.66 19.64
CA GLY A 14 -22.17 -5.39 20.98
C GLY A 14 -21.03 -4.34 21.00
N MET A 15 -20.49 -4.13 22.18
CA MET A 15 -19.37 -3.20 22.47
C MET A 15 -18.22 -3.97 23.11
N GLU A 16 -17.67 -4.92 22.37
CA GLU A 16 -16.48 -5.66 22.79
C GLU A 16 -15.24 -4.77 22.78
N GLN A 17 -14.21 -5.17 23.53
CA GLN A 17 -12.99 -4.38 23.70
C GLN A 17 -12.33 -4.06 22.36
N ASP A 18 -12.34 -4.98 21.41
CA ASP A 18 -11.77 -4.76 20.07
C ASP A 18 -12.48 -3.64 19.31
N LYS A 19 -13.81 -3.60 19.38
CA LYS A 19 -14.62 -2.53 18.78
C LYS A 19 -14.35 -1.19 19.45
N ILE A 20 -14.25 -1.17 20.80
CA ILE A 20 -13.90 0.05 21.55
C ILE A 20 -12.53 0.55 21.11
N ASN A 21 -11.53 -0.34 21.03
CA ASN A 21 -10.19 -0.01 20.59
C ASN A 21 -10.19 0.56 19.16
N ALA A 22 -11.00 -0.02 18.28
CA ALA A 22 -11.12 0.47 16.90
C ALA A 22 -11.67 1.90 16.83
N TYR A 23 -12.72 2.19 17.61
CA TYR A 23 -13.28 3.54 17.68
C TYR A 23 -12.33 4.53 18.34
N MET A 24 -11.67 4.13 19.45
CA MET A 24 -10.74 5.01 20.15
C MET A 24 -9.53 5.37 19.28
N THR A 25 -9.00 4.41 18.51
CA THR A 25 -7.93 4.67 17.55
C THR A 25 -8.37 5.69 16.50
N LEU A 26 -9.57 5.51 15.93
CA LEU A 26 -10.11 6.43 14.93
C LEU A 26 -10.36 7.82 15.52
N TYR A 27 -10.95 7.88 16.71
CA TYR A 27 -11.21 9.12 17.45
C TYR A 27 -9.92 9.90 17.71
N THR A 28 -8.91 9.22 18.26
CA THR A 28 -7.61 9.85 18.54
C THR A 28 -6.96 10.38 17.27
N ALA A 29 -6.96 9.60 16.19
CA ALA A 29 -6.41 10.03 14.91
C ALA A 29 -7.15 11.24 14.34
N LEU A 30 -8.49 11.24 14.35
CA LEU A 30 -9.30 12.33 13.82
C LEU A 30 -9.12 13.63 14.62
N VAL A 31 -9.13 13.55 15.95
CA VAL A 31 -8.96 14.73 16.82
C VAL A 31 -7.55 15.29 16.68
N THR A 32 -6.52 14.43 16.64
CA THR A 32 -5.12 14.86 16.46
C THR A 32 -4.92 15.55 15.11
N VAL A 33 -5.42 14.96 14.03
CA VAL A 33 -5.34 15.55 12.69
C VAL A 33 -6.12 16.86 12.62
N ALA A 34 -7.32 16.92 13.23
CA ALA A 34 -8.12 18.14 13.26
C ALA A 34 -7.37 19.27 13.98
N LYS A 35 -6.77 19.01 15.15
CA LYS A 35 -5.96 19.99 15.87
C LYS A 35 -4.75 20.48 15.06
N ALA A 36 -4.02 19.55 14.42
CA ALA A 36 -2.87 19.90 13.59
C ALA A 36 -3.25 20.71 12.34
N ALA A 37 -4.41 20.44 11.76
CA ALA A 37 -4.91 21.08 10.56
C ALA A 37 -5.69 22.40 10.83
N ALA A 38 -6.06 22.67 12.08
CA ALA A 38 -6.88 23.83 12.46
C ALA A 38 -6.38 25.19 11.92
N PRO A 39 -5.07 25.47 11.88
CA PRO A 39 -4.57 26.74 11.30
C PRO A 39 -4.81 26.85 9.80
N MET A 40 -4.96 25.73 9.08
CA MET A 40 -5.08 25.70 7.62
C MET A 40 -6.55 25.63 7.15
N ILE A 41 -7.38 24.87 7.87
CA ILE A 41 -8.79 24.62 7.52
C ILE A 41 -9.71 24.86 8.73
N PRO A 42 -9.77 26.10 9.25
CA PRO A 42 -10.34 26.42 10.56
C PRO A 42 -11.81 26.00 10.74
N PHE A 43 -12.63 26.19 9.72
CA PHE A 43 -14.08 25.92 9.84
C PHE A 43 -14.40 24.44 9.91
N MET A 44 -13.78 23.61 9.08
CA MET A 44 -14.02 22.17 9.07
C MET A 44 -13.48 21.50 10.33
N THR A 45 -12.31 21.91 10.81
CA THR A 45 -11.72 21.36 12.02
C THR A 45 -12.49 21.77 13.27
N GLU A 46 -13.06 22.98 13.29
CA GLU A 46 -13.96 23.42 14.36
C GLU A 46 -15.23 22.57 14.39
N ASP A 47 -15.86 22.30 13.24
CA ASP A 47 -17.06 21.47 13.16
C ASP A 47 -16.77 20.03 13.64
N ILE A 48 -15.64 19.45 13.22
CA ILE A 48 -15.20 18.12 13.71
C ILE A 48 -15.02 18.14 15.23
N TYR A 49 -14.37 19.18 15.77
CA TYR A 49 -14.11 19.29 17.20
C TYR A 49 -15.40 19.44 18.01
N GLN A 50 -16.32 20.29 17.59
CA GLN A 50 -17.60 20.50 18.24
C GLN A 50 -18.41 19.20 18.30
N ASN A 51 -18.39 18.41 17.22
CA ASN A 51 -19.13 17.15 17.16
C ASN A 51 -18.45 15.99 17.92
N LEU A 52 -17.12 15.89 17.87
CA LEU A 52 -16.40 14.75 18.46
C LEU A 52 -15.95 14.97 19.90
N VAL A 53 -15.65 16.21 20.29
CA VAL A 53 -15.06 16.52 21.60
C VAL A 53 -16.03 17.30 22.46
N LYS A 54 -16.41 18.48 22.03
CA LYS A 54 -17.21 19.41 22.86
C LYS A 54 -18.59 18.87 23.18
N SER A 55 -19.23 18.16 22.26
CA SER A 55 -20.53 17.52 22.48
C SER A 55 -20.52 16.43 23.55
N ILE A 56 -19.34 15.85 23.82
CA ILE A 56 -19.16 14.75 24.79
C ILE A 56 -18.57 15.27 26.10
N ASP A 57 -17.60 16.17 26.04
CA ASP A 57 -16.91 16.74 27.18
C ASP A 57 -17.16 18.24 27.27
N ALA A 58 -18.10 18.63 28.13
CA ALA A 58 -18.44 20.02 28.38
C ALA A 58 -17.28 20.82 29.01
N SER A 59 -16.28 20.15 29.62
CA SER A 59 -15.12 20.79 30.24
C SER A 59 -14.02 21.11 29.22
N ALA A 60 -14.07 20.51 28.02
CA ALA A 60 -13.12 20.80 26.94
C ALA A 60 -13.18 22.29 26.52
N PRO A 61 -12.09 22.85 25.98
CA PRO A 61 -12.07 24.21 25.44
C PRO A 61 -13.25 24.48 24.51
N GLU A 62 -13.71 25.73 24.47
CA GLU A 62 -14.90 26.11 23.70
C GLU A 62 -14.71 26.00 22.19
N SER A 63 -13.47 26.06 21.74
CA SER A 63 -13.08 25.95 20.33
C SER A 63 -11.79 25.16 20.18
N ILE A 64 -11.61 24.48 19.05
CA ILE A 64 -10.37 23.80 18.71
C ILE A 64 -9.18 24.75 18.66
N HIS A 65 -9.42 26.02 18.32
CA HIS A 65 -8.41 27.07 18.25
C HIS A 65 -7.89 27.54 19.61
N LEU A 66 -8.53 27.12 20.70
CA LEU A 66 -8.09 27.33 22.07
C LEU A 66 -7.36 26.10 22.65
N CYS A 67 -7.25 25.03 21.86
CA CYS A 67 -6.51 23.83 22.23
C CYS A 67 -5.01 23.98 21.92
N ASP A 68 -4.18 23.29 22.71
CA ASP A 68 -2.77 23.15 22.40
C ASP A 68 -2.55 22.32 21.14
N PHE A 69 -1.44 22.64 20.43
CA PHE A 69 -1.01 21.83 19.28
C PHE A 69 -0.68 20.39 19.73
N PRO A 70 -0.99 19.36 18.92
CA PRO A 70 -0.73 18.00 19.31
C PRO A 70 0.74 17.72 19.61
N GLU A 71 0.99 17.03 20.71
CA GLU A 71 2.31 16.54 21.07
C GLU A 71 2.57 15.16 20.48
N VAL A 72 3.85 14.88 20.24
CA VAL A 72 4.28 13.56 19.75
C VAL A 72 4.37 12.59 20.92
N HIS A 73 3.72 11.45 20.79
CA HIS A 73 3.80 10.35 21.75
C HIS A 73 4.84 9.34 21.26
N GLU A 74 6.11 9.54 21.60
CA GLU A 74 7.23 8.69 21.15
C GLU A 74 7.04 7.20 21.47
N ASN A 75 6.35 6.88 22.57
CA ASN A 75 6.03 5.51 22.97
C ASN A 75 5.00 4.81 22.09
N TRP A 76 4.36 5.52 21.15
CA TRP A 76 3.44 4.95 20.15
C TRP A 76 4.13 4.67 18.82
N ILE A 77 5.36 5.16 18.65
CA ILE A 77 6.12 5.00 17.41
C ILE A 77 6.84 3.66 17.46
N ASP A 78 6.54 2.80 16.50
CA ASP A 78 7.24 1.54 16.26
C ASP A 78 7.87 1.58 14.85
N PRO A 79 9.16 1.96 14.74
CA PRO A 79 9.82 2.11 13.44
C PRO A 79 9.80 0.83 12.60
N LYS A 80 9.85 -0.35 13.24
CA LYS A 80 9.82 -1.61 12.51
C LYS A 80 8.45 -1.89 11.92
N MET A 81 7.39 -1.62 12.67
CA MET A 81 6.02 -1.74 12.18
C MET A 81 5.74 -0.76 11.03
N GLU A 82 6.25 0.46 11.13
CA GLU A 82 6.10 1.48 10.09
C GLU A 82 6.81 1.07 8.80
N GLU A 83 8.05 0.53 8.89
CA GLU A 83 8.80 -0.01 7.77
C GLU A 83 8.08 -1.18 7.12
N ASP A 84 7.67 -2.20 7.90
CA ASP A 84 6.93 -3.35 7.40
C ASP A 84 5.61 -2.96 6.70
N MET A 85 4.92 -1.95 7.24
CA MET A 85 3.70 -1.41 6.60
C MET A 85 3.99 -0.64 5.32
N ALA A 86 5.11 0.08 5.23
CA ALA A 86 5.52 0.77 4.01
C ALA A 86 5.82 -0.24 2.90
N ASP A 87 6.59 -1.28 3.21
CA ASP A 87 6.91 -2.38 2.30
C ASP A 87 5.64 -3.11 1.82
N LEU A 88 4.72 -3.41 2.75
CA LEU A 88 3.43 -4.00 2.42
C LEU A 88 2.63 -3.13 1.44
N LEU A 89 2.57 -1.82 1.69
CA LEU A 89 1.85 -0.89 0.82
C LEU A 89 2.46 -0.86 -0.59
N GLU A 90 3.78 -0.90 -0.70
CA GLU A 90 4.48 -0.97 -1.98
C GLU A 90 4.15 -2.27 -2.73
N ILE A 91 4.20 -3.42 -2.04
CA ILE A 91 3.82 -4.72 -2.61
C ILE A 91 2.38 -4.69 -3.13
N VAL A 92 1.45 -4.11 -2.38
CA VAL A 92 0.05 -4.01 -2.80
C VAL A 92 -0.11 -3.10 -4.02
N VAL A 93 0.61 -1.98 -4.09
CA VAL A 93 0.60 -1.09 -5.27
C VAL A 93 1.14 -1.80 -6.49
N MET A 94 2.29 -2.48 -6.37
CA MET A 94 2.89 -3.26 -7.46
C MET A 94 1.98 -4.42 -7.89
N GLY A 95 1.39 -5.14 -6.95
CA GLY A 95 0.45 -6.22 -7.22
C GLY A 95 -0.79 -5.77 -7.98
N ARG A 96 -1.35 -4.61 -7.63
CA ARG A 96 -2.46 -4.01 -8.38
C ARG A 96 -2.04 -3.58 -9.78
N ALA A 97 -0.85 -3.01 -9.94
CA ALA A 97 -0.31 -2.65 -11.24
C ALA A 97 -0.10 -3.89 -12.13
N ALA A 98 0.45 -4.98 -11.58
CA ALA A 98 0.62 -6.25 -12.28
C ALA A 98 -0.74 -6.85 -12.73
N ARG A 99 -1.76 -6.84 -11.86
CA ARG A 99 -3.12 -7.28 -12.21
C ARG A 99 -3.71 -6.44 -13.36
N ASN A 100 -3.54 -5.12 -13.31
CA ASN A 100 -4.02 -4.22 -14.36
C ASN A 100 -3.30 -4.49 -15.70
N THR A 101 -1.99 -4.72 -15.68
CA THR A 101 -1.21 -5.05 -16.87
C THR A 101 -1.64 -6.39 -17.48
N ALA A 102 -1.93 -7.38 -16.63
CA ALA A 102 -2.45 -8.68 -17.03
C ALA A 102 -3.96 -8.68 -17.36
N ASN A 103 -4.63 -7.53 -17.21
CA ASN A 103 -6.08 -7.37 -17.39
C ASN A 103 -6.91 -8.32 -16.48
N ILE A 104 -6.41 -8.61 -15.28
CA ILE A 104 -7.08 -9.46 -14.28
C ILE A 104 -7.81 -8.55 -13.29
N LYS A 105 -9.14 -8.68 -13.20
CA LYS A 105 -9.97 -7.88 -12.29
C LYS A 105 -9.66 -8.25 -10.83
N ASN A 106 -9.69 -7.25 -9.92
CA ASN A 106 -9.45 -7.50 -8.48
C ASN A 106 -10.41 -8.53 -7.84
N ARG A 107 -11.61 -8.67 -8.37
CA ARG A 107 -12.59 -9.68 -7.92
C ARG A 107 -12.24 -11.12 -8.32
N GLN A 108 -11.34 -11.29 -9.27
CA GLN A 108 -10.92 -12.62 -9.71
C GLN A 108 -9.80 -13.10 -8.78
N PRO A 109 -9.99 -14.21 -8.05
CA PRO A 109 -8.96 -14.72 -7.17
C PRO A 109 -7.77 -15.26 -7.98
N ILE A 110 -6.57 -15.09 -7.46
CA ILE A 110 -5.33 -15.66 -7.99
C ILE A 110 -4.85 -16.73 -7.01
N GLY A 111 -4.27 -17.82 -7.50
CA GLY A 111 -3.76 -18.91 -6.67
C GLY A 111 -2.58 -18.45 -5.82
N THR A 112 -1.44 -18.24 -6.44
CA THR A 112 -0.20 -17.87 -5.75
C THR A 112 0.39 -16.60 -6.36
N MET A 113 0.90 -15.70 -5.52
CA MET A 113 1.67 -14.54 -5.90
C MET A 113 3.10 -14.69 -5.38
N TYR A 114 4.07 -14.55 -6.26
CA TYR A 114 5.48 -14.54 -5.91
C TYR A 114 5.97 -13.10 -5.78
N VAL A 115 6.60 -12.80 -4.66
CA VAL A 115 7.21 -11.49 -4.38
C VAL A 115 8.71 -11.70 -4.25
N LYS A 116 9.49 -11.00 -5.10
CA LYS A 116 10.92 -10.94 -4.93
C LYS A 116 11.25 -9.91 -3.86
N SER A 117 11.85 -10.36 -2.78
CA SER A 117 12.27 -9.49 -1.68
C SER A 117 13.41 -10.13 -0.91
N GLU A 118 14.34 -9.31 -0.45
CA GLU A 118 15.42 -9.71 0.46
C GLU A 118 14.94 -9.83 1.92
N PHE A 119 13.75 -9.32 2.21
CA PHE A 119 13.10 -9.40 3.53
C PHE A 119 11.86 -10.29 3.47
N GLN A 120 11.50 -10.83 4.62
CA GLN A 120 10.27 -11.61 4.80
C GLN A 120 9.37 -10.89 5.79
N LEU A 121 8.16 -10.57 5.35
CA LEU A 121 7.13 -10.06 6.24
C LEU A 121 6.54 -11.19 7.08
N SER A 122 6.10 -10.87 8.31
CA SER A 122 5.40 -11.83 9.16
C SER A 122 4.07 -12.27 8.54
N GLU A 123 3.52 -13.38 9.03
CA GLU A 123 2.26 -13.95 8.53
C GLU A 123 1.11 -12.93 8.58
N PHE A 124 1.04 -12.12 9.63
CA PHE A 124 0.07 -11.04 9.76
C PHE A 124 0.05 -10.08 8.55
N TYR A 125 1.22 -9.70 8.04
CA TYR A 125 1.31 -8.81 6.87
C TYR A 125 1.00 -9.54 5.56
N LYS A 126 1.31 -10.84 5.46
CA LYS A 126 0.95 -11.66 4.29
C LYS A 126 -0.56 -11.77 4.14
N GLU A 127 -1.30 -12.05 5.22
CA GLU A 127 -2.75 -12.07 5.24
C GLU A 127 -3.35 -10.75 4.72
N ILE A 128 -2.76 -9.62 5.10
CA ILE A 128 -3.19 -8.31 4.59
C ILE A 128 -2.99 -8.19 3.08
N ILE A 129 -1.86 -8.65 2.55
CA ILE A 129 -1.57 -8.62 1.11
C ILE A 129 -2.55 -9.54 0.35
N GLU A 130 -2.80 -10.74 0.88
CA GLU A 130 -3.72 -11.72 0.31
C GLU A 130 -5.13 -11.15 0.18
N ASP A 131 -5.65 -10.54 1.25
CA ASP A 131 -6.95 -9.87 1.25
C ASP A 131 -7.02 -8.71 0.24
N GLU A 132 -5.99 -7.85 0.23
CA GLU A 132 -5.99 -6.63 -0.59
C GLU A 132 -5.88 -6.93 -2.08
N LEU A 133 -5.18 -8.00 -2.42
CA LEU A 133 -4.95 -8.42 -3.80
C LEU A 133 -5.84 -9.58 -4.23
N ASN A 134 -6.67 -10.13 -3.35
CA ASN A 134 -7.48 -11.32 -3.60
C ASN A 134 -6.64 -12.47 -4.15
N VAL A 135 -5.60 -12.82 -3.41
CA VAL A 135 -4.66 -13.90 -3.68
C VAL A 135 -4.80 -14.94 -2.58
N LYS A 136 -4.69 -16.22 -2.89
CA LYS A 136 -4.83 -17.30 -1.91
C LYS A 136 -3.56 -17.53 -1.10
N GLU A 137 -2.40 -17.21 -1.69
CA GLU A 137 -1.11 -17.45 -1.08
C GLU A 137 -0.08 -16.45 -1.60
N VAL A 138 0.70 -15.86 -0.69
CA VAL A 138 1.84 -14.98 -1.01
C VAL A 138 3.13 -15.69 -0.62
N VAL A 139 4.03 -15.88 -1.57
CA VAL A 139 5.32 -16.54 -1.39
C VAL A 139 6.45 -15.55 -1.65
N PHE A 140 7.26 -15.30 -0.63
CA PHE A 140 8.48 -14.51 -0.77
C PHE A 140 9.60 -15.39 -1.30
N LYS A 141 10.32 -14.91 -2.31
CA LYS A 141 11.47 -15.60 -2.92
C LYS A 141 12.61 -14.61 -3.14
N ASP A 142 13.82 -15.07 -2.90
CA ASP A 142 15.04 -14.28 -3.17
C ASP A 142 15.31 -14.20 -4.69
N ASP A 143 14.97 -15.25 -5.43
CA ASP A 143 15.10 -15.32 -6.87
C ASP A 143 13.78 -15.71 -7.54
N ILE A 144 13.44 -14.95 -8.58
CA ILE A 144 12.26 -15.17 -9.42
C ILE A 144 12.64 -15.32 -10.90
N ALA A 145 13.90 -15.63 -11.21
CA ALA A 145 14.39 -15.76 -12.59
C ALA A 145 13.55 -16.76 -13.41
N ASP A 146 13.07 -17.82 -12.78
CA ASP A 146 12.23 -18.85 -13.43
C ASP A 146 10.86 -18.32 -13.91
N PHE A 147 10.42 -17.17 -13.36
CA PHE A 147 9.10 -16.57 -13.66
C PHE A 147 9.18 -15.31 -14.51
N ILE A 148 10.41 -14.83 -14.80
CA ILE A 148 10.63 -13.60 -15.56
C ILE A 148 11.13 -13.95 -16.96
N SER A 149 10.41 -13.46 -17.97
CA SER A 149 10.90 -13.43 -19.33
C SER A 149 11.26 -12.00 -19.71
N TYR A 150 12.47 -11.80 -20.23
CA TYR A 150 12.92 -10.51 -20.70
C TYR A 150 12.62 -10.36 -22.19
N SER A 151 12.02 -9.26 -22.60
CA SER A 151 11.88 -8.90 -24.01
C SER A 151 12.60 -7.58 -24.28
N PHE A 152 13.48 -7.54 -25.26
CA PHE A 152 14.20 -6.34 -25.63
C PHE A 152 13.53 -5.68 -26.85
N LYS A 153 13.22 -4.39 -26.72
CA LYS A 153 12.71 -3.60 -27.85
C LYS A 153 13.71 -2.49 -28.16
N PRO A 154 14.16 -2.35 -29.42
CA PRO A 154 15.05 -1.25 -29.76
C PRO A 154 14.34 0.09 -29.60
N GLN A 155 14.97 1.05 -28.95
CA GLN A 155 14.44 2.39 -28.80
C GLN A 155 14.55 3.13 -30.15
N MET A 156 13.44 3.21 -30.87
CA MET A 156 13.38 3.74 -32.25
C MET A 156 13.88 5.16 -32.38
N ARG A 157 13.77 5.98 -31.35
CA ARG A 157 14.24 7.37 -31.34
C ARG A 157 15.76 7.47 -31.46
N THR A 158 16.50 6.51 -30.90
CA THR A 158 17.98 6.50 -30.90
C THR A 158 18.55 5.59 -31.98
N VAL A 159 17.92 4.44 -32.22
CA VAL A 159 18.40 3.44 -33.19
C VAL A 159 17.95 3.76 -34.62
N GLY A 160 16.75 4.35 -34.79
CA GLY A 160 16.18 4.68 -36.09
C GLY A 160 17.11 5.57 -36.97
N PRO A 161 17.57 6.74 -36.49
CA PRO A 161 18.41 7.64 -37.26
C PRO A 161 19.77 7.05 -37.63
N LYS A 162 20.35 6.20 -36.76
CA LYS A 162 21.70 5.65 -36.94
C LYS A 162 21.70 4.33 -37.72
N TYR A 163 20.71 3.49 -37.56
CA TYR A 163 20.70 2.12 -38.06
C TYR A 163 19.39 1.73 -38.76
N GLY A 164 18.67 2.67 -39.34
CA GLY A 164 17.34 2.46 -39.94
C GLY A 164 17.29 1.30 -40.94
N LYS A 165 18.31 1.13 -41.79
CA LYS A 165 18.43 0.03 -42.75
C LYS A 165 18.68 -1.34 -42.14
N LEU A 166 19.16 -1.38 -40.88
CA LEU A 166 19.49 -2.61 -40.15
C LEU A 166 18.44 -2.96 -39.08
N LEU A 167 17.38 -2.17 -38.96
CA LEU A 167 16.35 -2.32 -37.91
C LEU A 167 15.75 -3.73 -37.85
N ASN A 168 15.48 -4.34 -38.98
CA ASN A 168 14.94 -5.70 -39.03
C ASN A 168 15.94 -6.73 -38.49
N LYS A 169 17.22 -6.61 -38.88
CA LYS A 169 18.27 -7.47 -38.33
C LYS A 169 18.43 -7.27 -36.80
N ILE A 170 18.43 -6.04 -36.34
CA ILE A 170 18.51 -5.73 -34.90
C ILE A 170 17.34 -6.34 -34.15
N LYS A 171 16.12 -6.26 -34.67
CA LYS A 171 14.94 -6.90 -34.03
C LYS A 171 15.07 -8.41 -33.97
N THR A 172 15.54 -9.06 -35.04
CA THR A 172 15.76 -10.50 -35.10
C THR A 172 16.80 -10.93 -34.07
N VAL A 173 17.96 -10.27 -34.04
CA VAL A 173 19.03 -10.58 -33.09
C VAL A 173 18.57 -10.35 -31.63
N LEU A 174 17.84 -9.29 -31.35
CA LEU A 174 17.31 -9.03 -30.03
C LEU A 174 16.27 -10.11 -29.61
N SER A 175 15.45 -10.62 -30.50
CA SER A 175 14.53 -11.71 -30.21
C SER A 175 15.25 -13.05 -29.98
N GLU A 176 16.33 -13.31 -30.69
CA GLU A 176 17.18 -14.50 -30.49
C GLU A 176 17.96 -14.44 -29.18
N LEU A 177 18.49 -13.27 -28.81
CA LEU A 177 19.13 -13.03 -27.51
C LEU A 177 18.17 -13.23 -26.33
N CYS A 178 16.90 -12.85 -26.46
CA CYS A 178 15.88 -13.16 -25.46
C CYS A 178 15.75 -14.66 -25.18
N LEU A 179 15.82 -15.48 -26.23
CA LEU A 179 15.73 -16.94 -26.08
C LEU A 179 16.99 -17.55 -25.45
N LEU A 180 18.16 -16.95 -25.66
CA LEU A 180 19.43 -17.39 -25.05
C LEU A 180 19.52 -17.10 -23.54
N TYR A 181 18.91 -16.01 -23.07
CA TYR A 181 18.88 -15.67 -21.64
C TYR A 181 17.79 -16.37 -20.84
N THR A 182 16.84 -17.05 -21.49
CA THR A 182 15.78 -17.83 -20.84
C THR A 182 16.14 -19.33 -20.73
N SER A 183 17.28 -19.76 -21.25
CA SER A 183 17.80 -21.11 -20.99
C SER A 183 18.44 -21.13 -19.60
N PRO A 184 18.00 -22.02 -18.66
CA PRO A 184 18.72 -22.22 -17.42
C PRO A 184 20.13 -22.68 -17.79
N SER A 185 21.13 -22.00 -17.24
CA SER A 185 22.53 -22.41 -17.32
C SER A 185 22.64 -23.79 -16.65
N PRO A 186 23.35 -24.76 -17.25
CA PRO A 186 23.51 -26.11 -16.70
C PRO A 186 24.24 -26.12 -15.37
#